data_343639d3b6a4f539273ef1ed7973af27
#
_entry.id   343639d3b6a4f539273ef1ed7973af27
#
_cell.length_a   1.000
_cell.length_b   1.000
_cell.length_c   1.000
_cell.angle_alpha   90.00
_cell.angle_beta   90.00
_cell.angle_gamma   90.00
#
_symmetry.space_group_name_H-M   'P 1'
#
loop_
_entity.id
_entity.type
_entity.pdbx_description
1 polymer ?
#
loop_
_entity_poly.entity_id
_entity_poly.type
_entity_poly.pdbx_seq_one_letter_code
_entity_poly.pdbx_strand_id
1 'polypeptide(L)'
;MFYWLFNMSIVGAVTGLAVVLIRLIKHIPRRWIVLLWTIPFLRFLIPVGVGGKYSLMSLLSRIATKTVVVYEGDLTEYTATNVVQAAKNYFPITYKVDLLADVFHYAALVWIIVAAALILAMGILYAVTLSELRDAEQLRGNIYCSPKITTPAVYGILRPRIILPESCRDSEELDLIILHERRHIRRLDNLWRILAFLTATIHWFNPAAWLFLKLYLPII
;
A
#
# COMPACT_ATOMS: atom_id res chain seq x y z
N MET A 1 7.39 -9.44 -12.82
CA MET A 1 7.25 -8.74 -11.53
C MET A 1 6.10 -7.73 -11.54
N PHE A 2 6.11 -6.73 -12.42
CA PHE A 2 5.08 -5.67 -12.45
C PHE A 2 3.64 -6.18 -12.61
N TYR A 3 3.44 -7.23 -13.40
CA TYR A 3 2.14 -7.88 -13.56
C TYR A 3 1.52 -8.36 -12.23
N TRP A 4 2.32 -9.00 -11.36
CA TRP A 4 1.86 -9.43 -10.04
C TRP A 4 1.45 -8.24 -9.17
N LEU A 5 2.27 -7.21 -9.20
CA LEU A 5 2.02 -5.98 -8.46
C LEU A 5 0.75 -5.27 -8.95
N PHE A 6 0.56 -5.23 -10.26
CA PHE A 6 -0.65 -4.66 -10.86
C PHE A 6 -1.91 -5.42 -10.44
N ASN A 7 -1.85 -6.76 -10.45
CA ASN A 7 -2.96 -7.59 -9.98
C ASN A 7 -3.26 -7.37 -8.48
N MET A 8 -2.22 -7.35 -7.63
CA MET A 8 -2.37 -7.02 -6.22
C MET A 8 -3.01 -5.64 -6.02
N SER A 9 -2.60 -4.69 -6.84
CA SER A 9 -3.11 -3.32 -6.81
C SER A 9 -4.61 -3.25 -7.12
N ILE A 10 -5.08 -3.97 -8.15
CA ILE A 10 -6.51 -4.02 -8.51
C ILE A 10 -7.32 -4.69 -7.40
N VAL A 11 -6.88 -5.87 -6.91
CA VAL A 11 -7.59 -6.60 -5.86
C VAL A 11 -7.61 -5.80 -4.56
N GLY A 12 -6.48 -5.16 -4.20
CA GLY A 12 -6.38 -4.26 -3.06
C GLY A 12 -7.34 -3.07 -3.18
N ALA A 13 -7.45 -2.47 -4.38
CA ALA A 13 -8.39 -1.38 -4.63
C ALA A 13 -9.85 -1.81 -4.45
N VAL A 14 -10.24 -2.96 -5.01
CA VAL A 14 -11.61 -3.50 -4.86
C VAL A 14 -11.95 -3.79 -3.41
N THR A 15 -11.04 -4.46 -2.68
CA THR A 15 -11.26 -4.75 -1.25
C THR A 15 -11.30 -3.48 -0.41
N GLY A 16 -10.46 -2.49 -0.71
CA GLY A 16 -10.47 -1.21 -0.04
C GLY A 16 -11.74 -0.39 -0.31
N LEU A 17 -12.25 -0.40 -1.54
CA LEU A 17 -13.54 0.22 -1.86
C LEU A 17 -14.69 -0.45 -1.09
N ALA A 18 -14.68 -1.77 -0.95
CA ALA A 18 -15.66 -2.47 -0.11
C ALA A 18 -15.60 -1.98 1.35
N VAL A 19 -14.40 -1.80 1.92
CA VAL A 19 -14.24 -1.24 3.27
C VAL A 19 -14.75 0.20 3.36
N VAL A 20 -14.50 1.03 2.34
CA VAL A 20 -15.05 2.39 2.27
C VAL A 20 -16.58 2.38 2.26
N LEU A 21 -17.20 1.49 1.48
CA LEU A 21 -18.66 1.33 1.46
C LEU A 21 -19.21 0.88 2.81
N ILE A 22 -18.55 -0.09 3.47
CA ILE A 22 -18.92 -0.54 4.81
C ILE A 22 -18.82 0.62 5.83
N ARG A 23 -17.81 1.48 5.68
CA ARG A 23 -17.65 2.67 6.54
C ARG A 23 -18.82 3.67 6.43
N LEU A 24 -19.56 3.71 5.33
CA LEU A 24 -20.75 4.55 5.19
C LEU A 24 -21.89 4.11 6.12
N ILE A 25 -21.84 2.89 6.64
CA ILE A 25 -22.79 2.38 7.63
C ILE A 25 -22.45 2.99 9.00
N LYS A 26 -23.24 3.97 9.44
CA LYS A 26 -22.99 4.79 10.63
C LYS A 26 -22.92 4.05 11.98
N HIS A 27 -23.33 2.77 12.04
CA HIS A 27 -23.44 2.01 13.28
C HIS A 27 -22.20 1.17 13.66
N ILE A 28 -21.10 1.23 12.88
CA ILE A 28 -19.92 0.40 13.10
C ILE A 28 -18.94 1.12 14.05
N PRO A 29 -18.58 0.51 15.20
CA PRO A 29 -17.59 1.05 16.11
C PRO A 29 -16.21 1.24 15.44
N ARG A 30 -15.50 2.34 15.76
CA ARG A 30 -14.19 2.68 15.17
C ARG A 30 -13.18 1.52 15.23
N ARG A 31 -13.17 0.73 16.31
CA ARG A 31 -12.29 -0.44 16.46
C ARG A 31 -12.43 -1.47 15.35
N TRP A 32 -13.65 -1.72 14.88
CA TRP A 32 -13.89 -2.66 13.78
C TRP A 32 -13.48 -2.07 12.44
N ILE A 33 -13.61 -0.76 12.26
CA ILE A 33 -13.17 -0.07 11.04
C ILE A 33 -11.63 -0.18 10.90
N VAL A 34 -10.87 0.03 11.99
CA VAL A 34 -9.41 -0.15 11.97
C VAL A 34 -9.04 -1.59 11.58
N LEU A 35 -9.73 -2.56 12.15
CA LEU A 35 -9.49 -3.98 11.85
C LEU A 35 -9.86 -4.32 10.40
N LEU A 36 -10.95 -3.77 9.86
CA LEU A 36 -11.34 -3.95 8.46
C LEU A 36 -10.28 -3.40 7.48
N TRP A 37 -9.59 -2.30 7.83
CA TRP A 37 -8.53 -1.75 7.01
C TRP A 37 -7.29 -2.66 6.89
N THR A 38 -7.11 -3.61 7.80
CA THR A 38 -6.01 -4.59 7.65
C THR A 38 -6.18 -5.48 6.42
N ILE A 39 -7.43 -5.73 5.98
CA ILE A 39 -7.72 -6.58 4.81
C ILE A 39 -7.16 -6.00 3.52
N PRO A 40 -7.48 -4.76 3.09
CA PRO A 40 -6.88 -4.18 1.89
C PRO A 40 -5.37 -3.99 2.03
N PHE A 41 -4.83 -3.63 3.20
CA PHE A 41 -3.39 -3.54 3.39
C PHE A 41 -2.69 -4.89 3.18
N LEU A 42 -3.19 -5.96 3.77
CA LEU A 42 -2.66 -7.31 3.53
C LEU A 42 -2.76 -7.69 2.05
N ARG A 43 -3.83 -7.28 1.38
CA ARG A 43 -4.03 -7.57 -0.03
C ARG A 43 -3.08 -6.81 -0.95
N PHE A 44 -2.67 -5.60 -0.57
CA PHE A 44 -1.63 -4.85 -1.26
C PHE A 44 -0.22 -5.41 -1.02
N LEU A 45 0.04 -6.02 0.14
CA LEU A 45 1.38 -6.46 0.53
C LEU A 45 1.66 -7.94 0.20
N ILE A 46 0.63 -8.79 0.25
CA ILE A 46 0.82 -10.24 0.11
C ILE A 46 0.35 -10.70 -1.28
N PRO A 47 1.26 -11.27 -2.12
CA PRO A 47 0.94 -11.72 -3.46
C PRO A 47 0.21 -13.08 -3.48
N VAL A 48 -0.69 -13.32 -2.51
CA VAL A 48 -1.49 -14.55 -2.49
C VAL A 48 -2.69 -14.38 -3.42
N GLY A 49 -2.61 -14.96 -4.61
CA GLY A 49 -3.75 -15.13 -5.48
C GLY A 49 -4.61 -16.31 -4.98
N VAL A 50 -5.86 -16.05 -4.62
CA VAL A 50 -6.83 -17.14 -4.49
C VAL A 50 -7.11 -17.61 -5.91
N GLY A 51 -6.42 -18.69 -6.33
CA GLY A 51 -6.65 -19.34 -7.61
C GLY A 51 -8.05 -19.97 -7.59
N GLY A 52 -8.97 -19.41 -8.34
CA GLY A 52 -10.33 -19.93 -8.48
C GLY A 52 -10.97 -19.48 -9.79
N LYS A 53 -11.99 -20.21 -10.24
CA LYS A 53 -12.76 -19.90 -11.45
C LYS A 53 -13.36 -18.47 -11.48
N TYR A 54 -13.43 -17.81 -10.33
CA TYR A 54 -13.92 -16.45 -10.11
C TYR A 54 -12.79 -15.44 -9.83
N SER A 55 -11.53 -15.79 -10.13
CA SER A 55 -10.43 -14.83 -10.05
C SER A 55 -10.70 -13.68 -11.03
N LEU A 56 -10.37 -12.45 -10.62
CA LEU A 56 -10.45 -11.25 -11.46
C LEU A 56 -9.69 -11.45 -12.77
N MET A 57 -8.64 -12.29 -12.75
CA MET A 57 -7.88 -12.72 -13.92
C MET A 57 -8.65 -13.66 -14.85
N SER A 58 -9.49 -14.53 -14.32
CA SER A 58 -10.36 -15.37 -15.16
C SER A 58 -11.45 -14.54 -15.81
N LEU A 59 -11.89 -13.46 -15.18
CA LEU A 59 -12.83 -12.49 -15.75
C LEU A 59 -12.17 -11.64 -16.84
N LEU A 60 -10.97 -11.12 -16.59
CA LEU A 60 -10.18 -10.36 -17.57
C LEU A 60 -9.78 -11.24 -18.77
N SER A 61 -9.39 -12.49 -18.53
CA SER A 61 -9.09 -13.43 -19.62
C SER A 61 -10.32 -13.74 -20.47
N ARG A 62 -11.51 -13.84 -19.86
CA ARG A 62 -12.77 -14.02 -20.60
C ARG A 62 -13.12 -12.82 -21.49
N ILE A 63 -12.79 -11.61 -21.05
CA ILE A 63 -12.98 -10.39 -21.84
C ILE A 63 -11.89 -10.27 -22.91
N ALA A 64 -10.65 -10.60 -22.59
CA ALA A 64 -9.52 -10.55 -23.52
C ALA A 64 -9.61 -11.64 -24.62
N THR A 65 -10.10 -12.84 -24.28
CA THR A 65 -10.27 -13.93 -25.26
C THR A 65 -11.41 -13.68 -26.27
N LYS A 66 -12.33 -12.77 -26.01
CA LYS A 66 -13.34 -12.37 -27.01
C LYS A 66 -12.76 -11.54 -28.18
N THR A 67 -11.53 -11.07 -28.06
CA THR A 67 -10.87 -10.24 -29.09
C THR A 67 -9.75 -10.99 -29.83
N VAL A 68 -9.65 -12.31 -29.67
CA VAL A 68 -8.68 -13.11 -30.44
C VAL A 68 -9.28 -13.38 -31.79
N VAL A 69 -8.77 -12.68 -32.81
CA VAL A 69 -9.02 -13.03 -34.23
C VAL A 69 -8.37 -14.38 -34.45
N VAL A 70 -9.19 -15.42 -34.60
CA VAL A 70 -8.74 -16.75 -35.00
C VAL A 70 -8.33 -16.64 -36.46
N TYR A 71 -7.04 -16.67 -36.75
CA TYR A 71 -6.59 -16.94 -38.13
C TYR A 71 -6.80 -18.43 -38.37
N GLU A 72 -7.65 -18.75 -39.34
CA GLU A 72 -7.75 -20.09 -39.90
C GLU A 72 -6.41 -20.48 -40.51
N GLY A 73 -5.58 -21.16 -39.75
CA GLY A 73 -4.47 -21.91 -40.31
C GLY A 73 -4.93 -23.35 -40.55
N ASP A 74 -4.35 -23.98 -41.53
CA ASP A 74 -4.69 -25.31 -42.04
C ASP A 74 -4.71 -26.36 -40.88
N LEU A 75 -5.90 -26.93 -40.62
CA LEU A 75 -6.21 -27.77 -39.46
C LEU A 75 -5.72 -29.23 -39.57
N THR A 76 -4.88 -29.55 -40.56
CA THR A 76 -4.63 -30.94 -40.94
C THR A 76 -3.59 -31.70 -40.10
N GLU A 77 -2.95 -31.09 -39.12
CA GLU A 77 -1.90 -31.78 -38.30
C GLU A 77 -2.07 -31.65 -36.79
N TYR A 78 -3.28 -31.67 -36.24
CA TYR A 78 -3.47 -31.64 -34.80
C TYR A 78 -3.84 -32.99 -34.20
N THR A 79 -2.86 -33.70 -33.70
CA THR A 79 -3.04 -34.61 -32.58
C THR A 79 -2.99 -33.79 -31.28
N ALA A 80 -4.16 -33.48 -30.74
CA ALA A 80 -4.34 -32.68 -29.55
C ALA A 80 -3.87 -33.46 -28.31
N THR A 81 -2.58 -33.41 -28.03
CA THR A 81 -2.03 -33.98 -26.79
C THR A 81 -1.76 -32.93 -25.71
N ASN A 82 -1.79 -31.63 -26.05
CA ASN A 82 -1.61 -30.60 -25.02
C ASN A 82 -2.09 -29.23 -25.53
N VAL A 83 -3.17 -28.70 -24.93
CA VAL A 83 -3.76 -27.40 -25.25
C VAL A 83 -2.76 -26.23 -25.17
N VAL A 84 -1.75 -26.35 -24.27
CA VAL A 84 -0.69 -25.35 -24.11
C VAL A 84 0.29 -25.40 -25.29
N GLN A 85 0.57 -26.58 -25.83
CA GLN A 85 1.50 -26.78 -26.97
C GLN A 85 0.82 -26.40 -28.29
N ALA A 86 -0.48 -26.70 -28.43
CA ALA A 86 -1.31 -26.23 -29.52
C ALA A 86 -1.37 -24.69 -29.54
N ALA A 87 -1.56 -24.03 -28.40
CA ALA A 87 -1.55 -22.57 -28.29
C ALA A 87 -0.19 -21.96 -28.67
N LYS A 88 0.93 -22.62 -28.39
CA LYS A 88 2.27 -22.15 -28.80
C LYS A 88 2.54 -22.25 -30.30
N ASN A 89 1.96 -23.24 -30.98
CA ASN A 89 2.20 -23.48 -32.42
C ASN A 89 1.19 -22.75 -33.33
N TYR A 90 0.01 -22.38 -32.79
CA TYR A 90 -1.11 -21.88 -33.60
C TYR A 90 -1.16 -20.38 -33.74
N PHE A 91 -0.56 -19.67 -32.77
CA PHE A 91 -0.64 -18.24 -32.83
C PHE A 91 0.72 -17.65 -33.15
N PRO A 92 0.80 -16.69 -34.06
CA PRO A 92 1.80 -15.66 -34.01
C PRO A 92 1.53 -14.76 -32.76
N ILE A 93 1.11 -15.38 -31.67
CA ILE A 93 0.99 -14.81 -30.33
C ILE A 93 2.36 -14.36 -29.85
N THR A 94 3.45 -14.93 -30.35
CA THR A 94 4.80 -14.43 -30.11
C THR A 94 4.89 -12.92 -30.30
N TYR A 95 4.30 -12.37 -31.33
CA TYR A 95 4.37 -10.93 -31.59
C TYR A 95 3.57 -10.08 -30.57
N LYS A 96 2.38 -10.54 -30.13
CA LYS A 96 1.61 -9.85 -29.09
C LYS A 96 2.12 -10.15 -27.68
N VAL A 97 2.65 -11.34 -27.45
CA VAL A 97 3.25 -11.72 -26.17
C VAL A 97 4.56 -10.96 -25.98
N ASP A 98 5.37 -10.81 -27.01
CA ASP A 98 6.63 -10.07 -26.95
C ASP A 98 6.38 -8.58 -26.71
N LEU A 99 5.41 -7.97 -27.40
CA LEU A 99 5.06 -6.56 -27.16
C LEU A 99 4.56 -6.32 -25.71
N LEU A 100 3.72 -7.21 -25.19
CA LEU A 100 3.26 -7.13 -23.80
C LEU A 100 4.38 -7.38 -22.80
N ALA A 101 5.29 -8.31 -23.11
CA ALA A 101 6.45 -8.57 -22.27
C ALA A 101 7.36 -7.34 -22.19
N ASP A 102 7.63 -6.69 -23.33
CA ASP A 102 8.41 -5.45 -23.39
C ASP A 102 7.71 -4.31 -22.66
N VAL A 103 6.41 -4.11 -22.87
CA VAL A 103 5.63 -3.10 -22.12
C VAL A 103 5.71 -3.34 -20.62
N PHE A 104 5.53 -4.58 -20.16
CA PHE A 104 5.64 -4.90 -18.74
C PHE A 104 7.07 -4.77 -18.21
N HIS A 105 8.08 -4.99 -19.05
CA HIS A 105 9.48 -4.79 -18.68
C HIS A 105 9.77 -3.31 -18.46
N TYR A 106 9.44 -2.44 -19.42
CA TYR A 106 9.63 -0.99 -19.26
C TYR A 106 8.76 -0.43 -18.12
N ALA A 107 7.51 -0.88 -18.00
CA ALA A 107 6.67 -0.48 -16.87
C ALA A 107 7.28 -0.87 -15.52
N ALA A 108 7.93 -2.04 -15.42
CA ALA A 108 8.63 -2.46 -14.22
C ALA A 108 9.83 -1.55 -13.90
N LEU A 109 10.60 -1.15 -14.91
CA LEU A 109 11.73 -0.22 -14.73
C LEU A 109 11.26 1.14 -14.24
N VAL A 110 10.25 1.72 -14.90
CA VAL A 110 9.65 3.00 -14.48
C VAL A 110 9.10 2.87 -13.06
N TRP A 111 8.42 1.78 -12.75
CA TRP A 111 7.87 1.54 -11.41
C TRP A 111 8.98 1.51 -10.34
N ILE A 112 10.07 0.78 -10.58
CA ILE A 112 11.19 0.70 -9.63
C ILE A 112 11.80 2.09 -9.40
N ILE A 113 12.06 2.84 -10.48
CA ILE A 113 12.68 4.17 -10.39
C ILE A 113 11.80 5.12 -9.57
N VAL A 114 10.51 5.20 -9.87
CA VAL A 114 9.59 6.09 -9.16
C VAL A 114 9.38 5.66 -7.71
N ALA A 115 9.20 4.36 -7.46
CA ALA A 115 9.06 3.84 -6.10
C ALA A 115 10.31 4.11 -5.27
N ALA A 116 11.50 3.87 -5.82
CA ALA A 116 12.76 4.15 -5.15
C ALA A 116 12.94 5.66 -4.87
N ALA A 117 12.61 6.53 -5.82
CA ALA A 117 12.64 7.97 -5.62
C ALA A 117 11.69 8.44 -4.51
N LEU A 118 10.48 7.91 -4.46
CA LEU A 118 9.50 8.22 -3.42
C LEU A 118 9.95 7.71 -2.04
N ILE A 119 10.51 6.50 -1.95
CA ILE A 119 11.04 5.95 -0.70
C ILE A 119 12.23 6.79 -0.22
N LEU A 120 13.12 7.18 -1.13
CA LEU A 120 14.25 8.04 -0.81
C LEU A 120 13.76 9.41 -0.31
N ALA A 121 12.80 10.03 -0.99
CA ALA A 121 12.21 11.29 -0.57
C ALA A 121 11.59 11.20 0.83
N MET A 122 10.82 10.13 1.11
CA MET A 122 10.29 9.87 2.45
C MET A 122 11.39 9.71 3.49
N GLY A 123 12.45 8.98 3.17
CA GLY A 123 13.61 8.80 4.05
C GLY A 123 14.31 10.12 4.36
N ILE A 124 14.50 10.97 3.35
CA ILE A 124 15.09 12.31 3.52
C ILE A 124 14.19 13.18 4.40
N LEU A 125 12.89 13.27 4.11
CA LEU A 125 11.96 14.03 4.92
C LEU A 125 11.93 13.57 6.38
N TYR A 126 11.94 12.26 6.60
CA TYR A 126 12.01 11.69 7.94
C TYR A 126 13.34 12.04 8.64
N ALA A 127 14.48 11.95 7.93
CA ALA A 127 15.78 12.31 8.47
C ALA A 127 15.87 13.81 8.81
N VAL A 128 15.33 14.69 7.96
CA VAL A 128 15.23 16.12 8.22
C VAL A 128 14.40 16.38 9.47
N THR A 129 13.23 15.78 9.60
CA THR A 129 12.40 15.90 10.80
C THR A 129 13.15 15.45 12.06
N LEU A 130 13.85 14.31 11.99
CA LEU A 130 14.66 13.85 13.14
C LEU A 130 15.82 14.79 13.45
N SER A 131 16.44 15.44 12.45
CA SER A 131 17.51 16.40 12.68
C SER A 131 17.01 17.67 13.34
N GLU A 132 15.82 18.15 12.96
CA GLU A 132 15.18 19.30 13.59
C GLU A 132 14.82 19.05 15.07
N LEU A 133 14.53 17.79 15.41
CA LEU A 133 14.18 17.38 16.76
C LEU A 133 15.40 16.96 17.59
N ARG A 134 16.62 17.04 17.05
CA ARG A 134 17.85 16.65 17.72
C ARG A 134 18.16 17.55 18.94
N ASP A 135 17.78 18.82 18.82
CA ASP A 135 18.00 19.83 19.87
C ASP A 135 16.90 19.85 20.94
N ALA A 136 15.96 18.89 20.89
CA ALA A 136 14.89 18.81 21.90
C ALA A 136 15.45 18.51 23.29
N GLU A 137 15.04 19.30 24.27
CA GLU A 137 15.42 19.14 25.68
C GLU A 137 14.73 17.93 26.29
N GLN A 138 15.48 17.06 26.93
CA GLN A 138 14.93 15.90 27.62
C GLN A 138 14.30 16.33 28.95
N LEU A 139 13.01 16.13 29.12
CA LEU A 139 12.30 16.41 30.38
C LEU A 139 12.37 15.21 31.33
N ARG A 140 11.93 14.02 30.86
CA ARG A 140 11.90 12.81 31.72
C ARG A 140 11.82 11.55 30.85
N GLY A 141 12.78 10.64 31.01
CA GLY A 141 12.77 9.35 30.30
C GLY A 141 12.76 9.51 28.80
N ASN A 142 11.69 9.11 28.12
CA ASN A 142 11.52 9.25 26.67
C ASN A 142 10.68 10.47 26.25
N ILE A 143 10.49 11.43 27.15
CA ILE A 143 9.73 12.66 26.93
C ILE A 143 10.71 13.81 26.73
N TYR A 144 10.52 14.55 25.65
CA TYR A 144 11.34 15.68 25.22
C TYR A 144 10.46 16.90 24.97
N CYS A 145 11.03 18.08 25.06
CA CYS A 145 10.40 19.35 24.76
C CYS A 145 11.13 20.03 23.61
N SER A 146 10.40 20.64 22.69
CA SER A 146 11.00 21.36 21.58
C SER A 146 10.12 22.57 21.19
N PRO A 147 10.75 23.76 20.97
CA PRO A 147 10.04 24.93 20.48
C PRO A 147 9.65 24.83 19.01
N LYS A 148 10.21 23.84 18.29
CA LYS A 148 9.97 23.66 16.85
C LYS A 148 8.66 22.96 16.51
N ILE A 149 7.99 22.39 17.48
CA ILE A 149 6.69 21.73 17.29
C ILE A 149 5.56 22.49 17.96
N THR A 150 4.39 22.43 17.35
CA THR A 150 3.17 23.12 17.86
C THR A 150 2.19 22.16 18.52
N THR A 151 2.30 20.86 18.27
CA THR A 151 1.41 19.84 18.81
C THR A 151 2.23 18.67 19.35
N PRO A 152 1.79 18.06 20.48
CA PRO A 152 2.40 16.82 20.98
C PRO A 152 2.43 15.76 19.89
N ALA A 153 3.52 14.99 19.82
CA ALA A 153 3.64 13.92 18.83
C ALA A 153 4.65 12.86 19.25
N VAL A 154 4.45 11.64 18.76
CA VAL A 154 5.38 10.53 18.95
C VAL A 154 6.25 10.35 17.71
N TYR A 155 7.57 10.34 17.90
CA TYR A 155 8.56 10.10 16.87
C TYR A 155 9.35 8.82 17.13
N GLY A 156 9.75 8.14 16.07
CA GLY A 156 10.51 6.89 16.14
C GLY A 156 9.63 5.64 16.19
N ILE A 157 10.19 4.53 15.70
CA ILE A 157 9.54 3.21 15.65
C ILE A 157 10.09 2.30 16.74
N LEU A 158 11.41 2.08 16.73
CA LEU A 158 12.08 1.16 17.66
C LEU A 158 12.28 1.76 19.04
N ARG A 159 12.52 3.07 19.10
CA ARG A 159 12.72 3.84 20.33
C ARG A 159 11.81 5.07 20.30
N PRO A 160 10.52 4.91 20.57
CA PRO A 160 9.56 6.01 20.46
C PRO A 160 9.88 7.08 21.51
N ARG A 161 9.91 8.33 21.05
CA ARG A 161 10.09 9.54 21.88
C ARG A 161 8.83 10.37 21.77
N ILE A 162 8.32 10.83 22.90
CA ILE A 162 7.23 11.79 22.98
C ILE A 162 7.86 13.17 22.96
N ILE A 163 7.49 13.98 21.98
CA ILE A 163 7.96 15.36 21.87
C ILE A 163 6.79 16.28 22.11
N LEU A 164 6.96 17.19 23.06
CA LEU A 164 5.98 18.15 23.50
C LEU A 164 6.38 19.56 23.04
N PRO A 165 5.44 20.42 22.68
CA PRO A 165 5.71 21.84 22.52
C PRO A 165 6.02 22.50 23.86
N GLU A 166 6.74 23.63 23.84
CA GLU A 166 7.07 24.37 25.08
C GLU A 166 5.83 24.82 25.84
N SER A 167 4.74 25.14 25.14
CA SER A 167 3.47 25.52 25.74
C SER A 167 2.84 24.45 26.65
N CYS A 168 3.25 23.20 26.50
CA CYS A 168 2.75 22.09 27.33
C CYS A 168 3.63 21.81 28.55
N ARG A 169 4.79 22.46 28.71
CA ARG A 169 5.77 22.17 29.75
C ARG A 169 5.20 22.37 31.17
N ASP A 170 4.49 23.46 31.36
CA ASP A 170 3.92 23.87 32.66
C ASP A 170 2.39 23.72 32.70
N SER A 171 1.83 22.91 31.80
CA SER A 171 0.39 22.66 31.73
C SER A 171 -0.05 21.73 32.84
N GLU A 172 -1.15 22.06 33.52
CA GLU A 172 -1.81 21.16 34.49
C GLU A 172 -2.26 19.83 33.85
N GLU A 173 -2.47 19.84 32.51
CA GLU A 173 -2.90 18.67 31.74
C GLU A 173 -1.74 17.81 31.19
N LEU A 174 -0.50 18.13 31.55
CA LEU A 174 0.70 17.45 31.02
C LEU A 174 0.62 15.93 31.13
N ASP A 175 0.21 15.40 32.28
CA ASP A 175 0.09 13.95 32.49
C ASP A 175 -0.98 13.31 31.60
N LEU A 176 -2.08 14.01 31.33
CA LEU A 176 -3.12 13.54 30.42
C LEU A 176 -2.62 13.49 28.96
N ILE A 177 -1.86 14.51 28.54
CA ILE A 177 -1.24 14.58 27.22
C ILE A 177 -0.24 13.42 27.06
N ILE A 178 0.61 13.20 28.04
CA ILE A 178 1.57 12.09 28.03
C ILE A 178 0.86 10.73 28.00
N LEU A 179 -0.22 10.57 28.75
CA LEU A 179 -1.02 9.34 28.73
C LEU A 179 -1.63 9.10 27.35
N HIS A 180 -2.09 10.17 26.68
CA HIS A 180 -2.62 10.12 25.33
C HIS A 180 -1.55 9.65 24.35
N GLU A 181 -0.37 10.26 24.34
CA GLU A 181 0.75 9.91 23.47
C GLU A 181 1.28 8.48 23.72
N ARG A 182 1.31 8.05 24.97
CA ARG A 182 1.66 6.66 25.34
C ARG A 182 0.69 5.64 24.76
N ARG A 183 -0.58 6.01 24.57
CA ARG A 183 -1.57 5.13 23.93
C ARG A 183 -1.22 4.90 22.46
N HIS A 184 -0.77 5.94 21.75
CA HIS A 184 -0.28 5.82 20.37
C HIS A 184 0.95 4.91 20.27
N ILE A 185 1.87 5.00 21.23
CA ILE A 185 3.03 4.08 21.31
C ILE A 185 2.58 2.63 21.48
N ARG A 186 1.67 2.36 22.42
CA ARG A 186 1.18 1.00 22.71
C ARG A 186 0.42 0.39 21.52
N ARG A 187 -0.28 1.21 20.74
CA ARG A 187 -1.01 0.79 19.54
C ARG A 187 -0.12 0.66 18.32
N LEU A 188 1.15 1.03 18.41
CA LEU A 188 2.10 1.04 17.28
C LEU A 188 1.62 1.90 16.11
N ASP A 189 0.94 3.03 16.39
CA ASP A 189 0.32 3.86 15.37
C ASP A 189 1.36 4.38 14.36
N ASN A 190 2.59 4.70 14.80
CA ASN A 190 3.69 5.09 13.90
C ASN A 190 4.09 3.97 12.93
N LEU A 191 4.11 2.72 13.39
CA LEU A 191 4.40 1.58 12.53
C LEU A 191 3.31 1.43 11.45
N TRP A 192 2.05 1.51 11.84
CA TRP A 192 0.93 1.44 10.89
C TRP A 192 0.93 2.58 9.88
N ARG A 193 1.28 3.81 10.31
CA ARG A 193 1.45 4.96 9.41
C ARG A 193 2.53 4.69 8.36
N ILE A 194 3.69 4.21 8.77
CA ILE A 194 4.79 3.90 7.85
C ILE A 194 4.40 2.79 6.87
N LEU A 195 3.77 1.70 7.36
CA LEU A 195 3.29 0.62 6.48
C LEU A 195 2.25 1.14 5.48
N ALA A 196 1.35 2.02 5.89
CA ALA A 196 0.38 2.63 5.00
C ALA A 196 1.04 3.50 3.92
N PHE A 197 2.02 4.32 4.30
CA PHE A 197 2.81 5.12 3.35
C PHE A 197 3.61 4.24 2.39
N LEU A 198 4.30 3.21 2.87
CA LEU A 198 5.04 2.26 2.04
C LEU A 198 4.11 1.55 1.06
N THR A 199 2.93 1.14 1.51
CA THR A 199 1.92 0.52 0.64
C THR A 199 1.50 1.47 -0.48
N ALA A 200 1.17 2.72 -0.15
CA ALA A 200 0.82 3.73 -1.15
C ALA A 200 1.98 4.03 -2.12
N THR A 201 3.21 4.05 -1.61
CA THR A 201 4.42 4.28 -2.41
C THR A 201 4.71 3.12 -3.36
N ILE A 202 4.55 1.87 -2.93
CA ILE A 202 4.72 0.70 -3.79
C ILE A 202 3.65 0.69 -4.89
N HIS A 203 2.43 1.10 -4.56
CA HIS A 203 1.30 1.18 -5.48
C HIS A 203 1.04 2.61 -5.96
N TRP A 204 2.11 3.41 -6.13
CA TRP A 204 2.04 4.84 -6.44
C TRP A 204 1.17 5.18 -7.65
N PHE A 205 1.11 4.29 -8.63
CA PHE A 205 0.31 4.43 -9.85
C PHE A 205 -1.20 4.21 -9.61
N ASN A 206 -1.61 3.70 -8.43
CA ASN A 206 -3.00 3.42 -8.10
C ASN A 206 -3.59 4.56 -7.24
N PRO A 207 -4.51 5.38 -7.77
CA PRO A 207 -5.10 6.47 -7.01
C PRO A 207 -5.90 6.00 -5.79
N ALA A 208 -6.45 4.76 -5.84
CA ALA A 208 -7.15 4.18 -4.69
C ALA A 208 -6.22 3.98 -3.49
N ALA A 209 -4.94 3.63 -3.70
CA ALA A 209 -3.98 3.47 -2.60
C ALA A 209 -3.78 4.81 -1.83
N TRP A 210 -3.68 5.92 -2.55
CA TRP A 210 -3.57 7.25 -1.95
C TRP A 210 -4.86 7.71 -1.26
N LEU A 211 -6.01 7.41 -1.86
CA LEU A 211 -7.31 7.67 -1.24
C LEU A 211 -7.43 6.89 0.09
N PHE A 212 -7.05 5.62 0.09
CA PHE A 212 -7.10 4.79 1.29
C PHE A 212 -6.12 5.29 2.36
N LEU A 213 -4.92 5.71 1.98
CA LEU A 213 -3.97 6.35 2.88
C LEU A 213 -4.62 7.58 3.55
N LYS A 214 -5.22 8.48 2.76
CA LYS A 214 -5.90 9.68 3.27
C LYS A 214 -7.05 9.35 4.22
N LEU A 215 -7.80 8.28 3.96
CA LEU A 215 -8.94 7.86 4.78
C LEU A 215 -8.50 7.11 6.06
N TYR A 216 -7.34 6.47 6.01
CA TYR A 216 -6.82 5.66 7.13
C TYR A 216 -6.09 6.50 8.18
N LEU A 217 -5.26 7.46 7.76
CA LEU A 217 -4.44 8.28 8.67
C LEU A 217 -5.23 8.96 9.82
N PRO A 218 -6.45 9.50 9.61
CA PRO A 218 -7.21 10.10 10.70
C PRO A 218 -7.84 9.09 11.68
N ILE A 219 -7.76 7.79 11.40
CA ILE A 219 -8.41 6.75 12.21
C ILE A 219 -7.43 6.18 13.25
N ILE A 220 -6.15 6.24 12.95
CA ILE A 220 -5.04 5.89 13.83
C ILE A 220 -4.49 7.13 14.50
#